data_4538f71be6c77f3ab707a5b010ac9dba
#
_entry.id   4538f71be6c77f3ab707a5b010ac9dba
#
_cell.length_a   1.000
_cell.length_b   1.000
_cell.length_c   1.000
_cell.angle_alpha   90.00
_cell.angle_beta   90.00
_cell.angle_gamma   90.00
#
_symmetry.space_group_name_H-M   'P 1'
#
loop_
_entity.id
_entity.type
_entity.pdbx_description
1 polymer ?
#
loop_
_entity_poly.entity_id
_entity_poly.type
_entity_poly.pdbx_seq_one_letter_code
_entity_poly.pdbx_strand_id
1 'polypeptide(L)'
;MRKIIPDSQHTSRSVKAPRGTKLNCRSWLTEAPYRMIMNNLDPEVAENPDELVVYGGIGKAARTWKDFDLITETLKKLGEDETLLVQSGKPVGVFRTHADAPRVLIANSNLVPHWATMEHFNELDRKGLIMFGQMTAGSWIYIASQGIVQGTYETFVEAGRQHYEGNLSGRWILTAGLGGMGGAQPLAATMAGASCIAVECDQSRIDFRLRTRYLDEKAKTLDEALVMLDQAKKEGRATSVGLLGNAAEVLPELVRRGIRPDLVTDQTSAHDPVHGYLPIGWKLEEWRAKQKSDPKAVAQAARASMKVHVQAMLDFWNQGVPTVDYGNNIRQFALEEGLKDAFSFPGFIPAYLRPLLCRGIGPFRWAALSGDPEDIFRTDAKVKELIPDNPHLHHWIDMAQERIAFQGLPARICWVGLGDRHRLGLAFNEMVAKGELKAPVVIGRDHLDGGSVASPNRETEAMKDGSDAISDWPLLNALLNCASGATWVSFHHGGGVGIGFSQHAGLVICCDGTPEAGKRIDRVLWNDPATSVMRHADAGYEIALDCAREKGLNLPGIFVD
;
A
#
# COMPACT_ATOMS: atom_id res chain seq x y z
N MET A 1 -29.84 -28.39 9.14
CA MET A 1 -29.11 -28.30 7.86
C MET A 1 -29.61 -27.07 7.09
N ARG A 2 -28.89 -25.96 7.13
CA ARG A 2 -29.22 -24.81 6.29
C ARG A 2 -28.68 -25.10 4.88
N LYS A 3 -29.57 -25.10 3.89
CA LYS A 3 -29.22 -25.26 2.48
C LYS A 3 -28.27 -24.11 2.08
N ILE A 4 -27.09 -24.44 1.62
CA ILE A 4 -26.20 -23.53 0.91
C ILE A 4 -26.91 -23.23 -0.43
N ILE A 5 -27.35 -22.01 -0.60
CA ILE A 5 -27.86 -21.53 -1.89
C ILE A 5 -26.61 -21.19 -2.71
N PRO A 6 -26.40 -21.79 -3.88
CA PRO A 6 -25.31 -21.39 -4.77
C PRO A 6 -25.55 -19.94 -5.22
N ASP A 7 -24.53 -19.13 -5.12
CA ASP A 7 -24.52 -17.75 -5.62
C ASP A 7 -24.38 -17.80 -7.16
N SER A 8 -25.50 -17.97 -7.84
CA SER A 8 -25.57 -18.02 -9.31
C SER A 8 -26.42 -16.87 -9.83
N GLN A 9 -25.83 -15.68 -9.85
CA GLN A 9 -26.13 -14.60 -10.79
C GLN A 9 -25.00 -13.57 -10.74
N HIS A 10 -23.93 -13.77 -11.50
CA HIS A 10 -22.95 -12.74 -11.83
C HIS A 10 -23.62 -11.69 -12.75
N THR A 11 -24.37 -10.79 -12.17
CA THR A 11 -24.65 -9.51 -12.83
C THR A 11 -23.50 -8.58 -12.47
N SER A 12 -22.70 -8.18 -13.45
CA SER A 12 -21.69 -7.13 -13.31
C SER A 12 -22.29 -5.95 -12.55
N ARG A 13 -21.76 -5.67 -11.35
CA ARG A 13 -22.19 -4.55 -10.51
C ARG A 13 -21.19 -3.42 -10.64
N SER A 14 -21.62 -2.27 -11.14
CA SER A 14 -20.84 -1.04 -11.02
C SER A 14 -21.15 -0.36 -9.70
N VAL A 15 -20.18 -0.33 -8.80
CA VAL A 15 -20.29 0.34 -7.50
C VAL A 15 -19.50 1.64 -7.55
N LYS A 16 -20.12 2.75 -7.10
CA LYS A 16 -19.47 4.04 -6.96
C LYS A 16 -19.83 4.64 -5.60
N ALA A 17 -18.85 5.25 -4.94
CA ALA A 17 -19.11 5.95 -3.69
C ALA A 17 -20.04 7.14 -3.91
N PRO A 18 -21.04 7.36 -3.05
CA PRO A 18 -21.81 8.60 -3.02
C PRO A 18 -20.90 9.80 -2.81
N ARG A 19 -21.27 10.93 -3.39
CA ARG A 19 -20.53 12.20 -3.32
C ARG A 19 -21.43 13.31 -2.74
N GLY A 20 -20.80 14.41 -2.29
CA GLY A 20 -21.50 15.56 -1.73
C GLY A 20 -21.89 15.38 -0.26
N THR A 21 -22.86 16.19 0.20
CA THR A 21 -23.22 16.33 1.62
C THR A 21 -24.37 15.44 2.09
N LYS A 22 -25.07 14.77 1.16
CA LYS A 22 -26.21 13.92 1.51
C LYS A 22 -25.74 12.63 2.17
N LEU A 23 -26.20 12.37 3.39
CA LEU A 23 -25.96 11.13 4.12
C LEU A 23 -26.87 10.00 3.65
N ASN A 24 -26.31 8.81 3.55
CA ASN A 24 -27.01 7.53 3.41
C ASN A 24 -27.09 6.80 4.75
N CYS A 25 -26.18 7.12 5.66
CA CYS A 25 -26.07 6.58 7.01
C CYS A 25 -26.57 7.59 8.06
N ARG A 26 -26.57 7.21 9.35
CA ARG A 26 -27.05 8.06 10.43
C ARG A 26 -26.11 9.22 10.78
N SER A 27 -24.81 9.04 10.57
CA SER A 27 -23.79 10.04 10.86
C SER A 27 -22.62 9.94 9.88
N TRP A 28 -21.74 10.95 9.88
CA TRP A 28 -20.52 10.91 9.09
C TRP A 28 -19.55 9.81 9.54
N LEU A 29 -19.59 9.41 10.81
CA LEU A 29 -18.75 8.33 11.33
C LEU A 29 -19.10 6.96 10.73
N THR A 30 -20.34 6.76 10.30
CA THR A 30 -20.82 5.55 9.61
C THR A 30 -20.89 5.73 8.09
N GLU A 31 -21.12 6.95 7.61
CA GLU A 31 -21.06 7.28 6.17
C GLU A 31 -19.65 7.15 5.60
N ALA A 32 -18.62 7.50 6.39
CA ALA A 32 -17.23 7.44 5.94
C ALA A 32 -16.82 6.01 5.54
N PRO A 33 -16.90 4.98 6.38
CA PRO A 33 -16.59 3.61 5.97
C PRO A 33 -17.54 3.10 4.88
N TYR A 34 -18.80 3.53 4.86
CA TYR A 34 -19.76 3.20 3.80
C TYR A 34 -19.27 3.71 2.43
N ARG A 35 -18.86 4.98 2.31
CA ARG A 35 -18.32 5.53 1.06
C ARG A 35 -17.00 4.89 0.69
N MET A 36 -16.13 4.63 1.65
CA MET A 36 -14.81 4.12 1.39
C MET A 36 -14.80 2.66 0.94
N ILE A 37 -15.67 1.78 1.46
CA ILE A 37 -15.79 0.41 0.92
C ILE A 37 -16.33 0.42 -0.51
N MET A 38 -17.25 1.34 -0.84
CA MET A 38 -17.75 1.51 -2.20
C MET A 38 -16.68 2.08 -3.14
N ASN A 39 -15.88 3.05 -2.65
CA ASN A 39 -14.76 3.60 -3.41
C ASN A 39 -13.72 2.54 -3.77
N ASN A 40 -13.46 1.59 -2.86
CA ASN A 40 -12.54 0.48 -3.12
C ASN A 40 -12.98 -0.41 -4.29
N LEU A 41 -14.27 -0.44 -4.59
CA LEU A 41 -14.85 -1.26 -5.66
C LEU A 41 -15.28 -0.44 -6.88
N ASP A 42 -15.00 0.87 -6.90
CA ASP A 42 -15.18 1.69 -8.09
C ASP A 42 -14.36 1.10 -9.26
N PRO A 43 -14.94 0.94 -10.46
CA PRO A 43 -14.24 0.40 -11.63
C PRO A 43 -12.98 1.20 -12.05
N GLU A 44 -12.86 2.45 -11.61
CA GLU A 44 -11.64 3.25 -11.82
C GLU A 44 -10.55 2.93 -10.77
N VAL A 45 -10.89 2.23 -9.68
CA VAL A 45 -10.00 1.95 -8.53
C VAL A 45 -9.62 0.48 -8.47
N ALA A 46 -10.60 -0.43 -8.55
CA ALA A 46 -10.40 -1.87 -8.37
C ALA A 46 -9.83 -2.56 -9.61
N GLU A 47 -8.94 -3.54 -9.39
CA GLU A 47 -8.39 -4.38 -10.47
C GLU A 47 -9.44 -5.31 -11.08
N ASN A 48 -10.29 -5.91 -10.24
CA ASN A 48 -11.38 -6.80 -10.67
C ASN A 48 -12.58 -6.61 -9.73
N PRO A 49 -13.39 -5.56 -9.95
CA PRO A 49 -14.52 -5.24 -9.06
C PRO A 49 -15.59 -6.34 -9.05
N ASP A 50 -15.81 -7.08 -10.14
CA ASP A 50 -16.80 -8.16 -10.19
C ASP A 50 -16.49 -9.29 -9.19
N GLU A 51 -15.21 -9.55 -8.93
CA GLU A 51 -14.73 -10.52 -7.94
C GLU A 51 -14.41 -9.87 -6.58
N LEU A 52 -14.79 -8.61 -6.37
CA LEU A 52 -14.49 -7.81 -5.16
C LEU A 52 -12.98 -7.59 -4.93
N VAL A 53 -12.14 -7.81 -5.94
CA VAL A 53 -10.69 -7.66 -5.86
C VAL A 53 -10.30 -6.22 -6.12
N VAL A 54 -9.67 -5.62 -5.13
CA VAL A 54 -9.24 -4.22 -5.16
C VAL A 54 -7.86 -4.11 -5.80
N TYR A 55 -6.88 -4.89 -5.31
CA TYR A 55 -5.52 -4.96 -5.88
C TYR A 55 -4.77 -6.23 -5.44
N GLY A 56 -3.58 -6.45 -6.01
CA GLY A 56 -2.68 -7.53 -5.62
C GLY A 56 -3.16 -8.93 -5.99
N GLY A 57 -4.01 -9.05 -6.99
CA GLY A 57 -4.53 -10.30 -7.53
C GLY A 57 -5.68 -10.91 -6.74
N ILE A 58 -5.62 -10.91 -5.41
CA ILE A 58 -6.65 -11.53 -4.54
C ILE A 58 -7.09 -10.67 -3.35
N GLY A 59 -6.57 -9.45 -3.22
CA GLY A 59 -6.90 -8.53 -2.12
C GLY A 59 -8.31 -7.97 -2.23
N LYS A 60 -9.24 -8.42 -1.37
CA LYS A 60 -10.67 -8.12 -1.43
C LYS A 60 -11.12 -7.04 -0.43
N ALA A 61 -12.18 -6.32 -0.76
CA ALA A 61 -12.87 -5.38 0.13
C ALA A 61 -13.94 -6.06 1.00
N ALA A 62 -14.59 -7.10 0.50
CA ALA A 62 -15.57 -7.92 1.19
C ALA A 62 -15.46 -9.39 0.74
N ARG A 63 -15.93 -10.34 1.53
CA ARG A 63 -15.80 -11.77 1.24
C ARG A 63 -16.64 -12.20 0.04
N THR A 64 -17.91 -11.78 0.02
CA THR A 64 -18.87 -12.03 -1.07
C THR A 64 -19.69 -10.77 -1.32
N TRP A 65 -20.39 -10.70 -2.45
CA TRP A 65 -21.34 -9.62 -2.72
C TRP A 65 -22.48 -9.56 -1.70
N LYS A 66 -22.90 -10.70 -1.18
CA LYS A 66 -23.87 -10.76 -0.07
C LYS A 66 -23.31 -10.12 1.20
N ASP A 67 -22.06 -10.38 1.52
CA ASP A 67 -21.41 -9.76 2.69
C ASP A 67 -21.21 -8.26 2.50
N PHE A 68 -20.86 -7.82 1.28
CA PHE A 68 -20.82 -6.40 0.93
C PHE A 68 -22.16 -5.71 1.15
N ASP A 69 -23.26 -6.31 0.66
CA ASP A 69 -24.61 -5.78 0.87
C ASP A 69 -24.96 -5.71 2.37
N LEU A 70 -24.63 -6.75 3.13
CA LEU A 70 -24.86 -6.77 4.59
C LEU A 70 -24.01 -5.72 5.33
N ILE A 71 -22.75 -5.51 4.95
CA ILE A 71 -21.91 -4.45 5.53
C ILE A 71 -22.54 -3.07 5.27
N THR A 72 -22.85 -2.77 4.02
CA THR A 72 -23.39 -1.47 3.63
C THR A 72 -24.76 -1.20 4.26
N GLU A 73 -25.66 -2.18 4.32
CA GLU A 73 -26.97 -2.05 4.97
C GLU A 73 -26.86 -1.93 6.50
N THR A 74 -25.86 -2.58 7.11
CA THR A 74 -25.58 -2.42 8.55
C THR A 74 -25.07 -1.03 8.86
N LEU A 75 -24.12 -0.51 8.08
CA LEU A 75 -23.58 0.85 8.25
C LEU A 75 -24.64 1.94 8.17
N LYS A 76 -25.65 1.79 7.29
CA LYS A 76 -26.79 2.72 7.22
C LYS A 76 -27.61 2.79 8.51
N LYS A 77 -27.62 1.72 9.29
CA LYS A 77 -28.47 1.57 10.49
C LYS A 77 -27.68 1.70 11.80
N LEU A 78 -26.36 1.62 11.74
CA LEU A 78 -25.46 1.59 12.90
C LEU A 78 -25.63 2.85 13.76
N GLY A 79 -25.78 2.65 15.06
CA GLY A 79 -25.90 3.72 16.05
C GLY A 79 -24.54 4.36 16.39
N GLU A 80 -24.60 5.53 17.03
CA GLU A 80 -23.38 6.27 17.40
C GLU A 80 -22.59 5.64 18.55
N ASP A 81 -23.22 4.77 19.33
CA ASP A 81 -22.62 3.99 20.41
C ASP A 81 -22.49 2.50 20.07
N GLU A 82 -22.59 2.15 18.78
CA GLU A 82 -22.48 0.77 18.29
C GLU A 82 -21.23 0.58 17.44
N THR A 83 -20.71 -0.65 17.47
CA THR A 83 -19.56 -1.08 16.67
C THR A 83 -19.90 -2.33 15.86
N LEU A 84 -19.68 -2.26 14.55
CA LEU A 84 -19.77 -3.39 13.64
C LEU A 84 -18.45 -4.20 13.65
N LEU A 85 -18.57 -5.50 13.84
CA LEU A 85 -17.43 -6.43 13.71
C LEU A 85 -17.44 -7.10 12.33
N VAL A 86 -16.29 -7.07 11.66
CA VAL A 86 -16.08 -7.67 10.33
C VAL A 86 -14.93 -8.68 10.40
N GLN A 87 -15.26 -9.94 10.14
CA GLN A 87 -14.28 -11.04 10.12
C GLN A 87 -14.03 -11.47 8.68
N SER A 88 -12.83 -11.25 8.17
CA SER A 88 -12.44 -11.59 6.80
C SER A 88 -13.55 -11.23 5.80
N GLY A 89 -13.92 -9.93 5.78
CA GLY A 89 -14.89 -9.36 4.86
C GLY A 89 -16.35 -9.75 5.08
N LYS A 90 -16.68 -10.43 6.19
CA LYS A 90 -18.05 -10.80 6.58
C LYS A 90 -18.48 -10.03 7.84
N PRO A 91 -19.63 -9.33 7.84
CA PRO A 91 -20.16 -8.73 9.05
C PRO A 91 -20.68 -9.84 9.98
N VAL A 92 -20.19 -9.88 11.22
CA VAL A 92 -20.47 -10.99 12.15
C VAL A 92 -21.24 -10.56 13.39
N GLY A 93 -21.27 -9.26 13.70
CA GLY A 93 -22.04 -8.76 14.84
C GLY A 93 -21.99 -7.26 14.97
N VAL A 94 -23.00 -6.72 15.66
CA VAL A 94 -23.06 -5.33 16.10
C VAL A 94 -23.16 -5.34 17.62
N PHE A 95 -22.31 -4.57 18.27
CA PHE A 95 -22.25 -4.51 19.72
C PHE A 95 -22.33 -3.08 20.21
N ARG A 96 -23.00 -2.88 21.33
CA ARG A 96 -22.98 -1.60 22.02
C ARG A 96 -21.59 -1.35 22.62
N THR A 97 -21.06 -0.18 22.32
CA THR A 97 -19.78 0.31 22.84
C THR A 97 -19.97 1.69 23.47
N HIS A 98 -19.32 2.71 22.94
CA HIS A 98 -19.47 4.11 23.37
C HIS A 98 -19.14 5.08 22.23
N ALA A 99 -19.46 6.36 22.38
CA ALA A 99 -19.35 7.36 21.32
C ALA A 99 -17.92 7.52 20.75
N ASP A 100 -16.88 7.36 21.59
CA ASP A 100 -15.49 7.46 21.15
C ASP A 100 -14.91 6.13 20.63
N ALA A 101 -15.66 5.00 20.70
CA ALA A 101 -15.19 3.73 20.17
C ALA A 101 -15.22 3.73 18.63
N PRO A 102 -14.38 2.90 17.98
CA PRO A 102 -14.48 2.69 16.54
C PRO A 102 -15.87 2.21 16.12
N ARG A 103 -16.35 2.73 15.00
CA ARG A 103 -17.64 2.28 14.40
C ARG A 103 -17.49 0.92 13.72
N VAL A 104 -16.29 0.58 13.26
CA VAL A 104 -15.99 -0.72 12.64
C VAL A 104 -14.68 -1.28 13.18
N LEU A 105 -14.67 -2.55 13.52
CA LEU A 105 -13.47 -3.32 13.81
C LEU A 105 -13.35 -4.46 12.79
N ILE A 106 -12.20 -4.54 12.15
CA ILE A 106 -11.95 -5.48 11.06
C ILE A 106 -10.77 -6.38 11.42
N ALA A 107 -10.94 -7.67 11.24
CA ALA A 107 -9.83 -8.64 11.28
C ALA A 107 -9.85 -9.48 10.00
N ASN A 108 -8.76 -9.47 9.25
CA ASN A 108 -8.67 -10.16 7.96
C ASN A 108 -7.53 -11.17 7.93
N SER A 109 -7.80 -12.35 7.40
CA SER A 109 -6.81 -13.37 7.02
C SER A 109 -5.97 -13.92 8.18
N ASN A 110 -6.28 -13.59 9.42
CA ASN A 110 -5.46 -14.01 10.56
C ASN A 110 -5.62 -15.50 10.82
N LEU A 111 -4.50 -16.20 10.82
CA LEU A 111 -4.37 -17.60 11.15
C LEU A 111 -3.46 -17.77 12.37
N VAL A 112 -3.74 -18.79 13.18
CA VAL A 112 -2.81 -19.18 14.26
C VAL A 112 -1.48 -19.57 13.62
N PRO A 113 -0.30 -19.15 14.16
CA PRO A 113 0.98 -19.22 13.45
C PRO A 113 1.33 -20.57 12.85
N HIS A 114 1.08 -21.67 13.55
CA HIS A 114 1.36 -23.02 13.04
C HIS A 114 0.56 -23.39 11.78
N TRP A 115 -0.61 -22.79 11.59
CA TRP A 115 -1.49 -22.99 10.42
C TRP A 115 -1.41 -21.85 9.39
N ALA A 116 -0.52 -20.89 9.61
CA ALA A 116 -0.38 -19.72 8.75
C ALA A 116 0.40 -20.04 7.47
N THR A 117 -0.16 -20.89 6.64
CA THR A 117 0.38 -21.24 5.32
C THR A 117 -0.60 -20.85 4.22
N MET A 118 -0.07 -20.53 3.04
CA MET A 118 -0.92 -20.19 1.88
C MET A 118 -1.79 -21.36 1.45
N GLU A 119 -1.31 -22.62 1.61
CA GLU A 119 -2.10 -23.81 1.30
C GLU A 119 -3.34 -23.92 2.20
N HIS A 120 -3.17 -23.76 3.52
CA HIS A 120 -4.27 -23.78 4.47
C HIS A 120 -5.22 -22.60 4.28
N PHE A 121 -4.67 -21.41 4.02
CA PHE A 121 -5.48 -20.25 3.67
C PHE A 121 -6.38 -20.53 2.46
N ASN A 122 -5.83 -21.06 1.37
CA ASN A 122 -6.59 -21.40 0.16
C ASN A 122 -7.67 -22.46 0.40
N GLU A 123 -7.44 -23.41 1.31
CA GLU A 123 -8.45 -24.38 1.72
C GLU A 123 -9.64 -23.70 2.42
N LEU A 124 -9.35 -22.78 3.35
CA LEU A 124 -10.37 -22.03 4.09
C LEU A 124 -11.13 -21.04 3.20
N ASP A 125 -10.44 -20.40 2.26
CA ASP A 125 -11.04 -19.47 1.29
C ASP A 125 -12.05 -20.22 0.39
N ARG A 126 -11.68 -21.39 -0.14
CA ARG A 126 -12.60 -22.26 -0.90
C ARG A 126 -13.83 -22.72 -0.10
N LYS A 127 -13.69 -22.82 1.22
CA LYS A 127 -14.80 -23.12 2.14
C LYS A 127 -15.65 -21.89 2.49
N GLY A 128 -15.27 -20.69 2.01
CA GLY A 128 -15.94 -19.43 2.32
C GLY A 128 -15.80 -18.99 3.78
N LEU A 129 -14.72 -19.39 4.47
CA LEU A 129 -14.47 -19.09 5.88
C LEU A 129 -13.56 -17.89 6.11
N ILE A 130 -12.75 -17.54 5.11
CA ILE A 130 -11.75 -16.48 5.17
C ILE A 130 -11.72 -15.74 3.83
N MET A 131 -11.13 -14.57 3.79
CA MET A 131 -10.76 -13.88 2.55
C MET A 131 -9.40 -13.18 2.72
N PHE A 132 -8.67 -12.95 1.63
CA PHE A 132 -7.45 -12.16 1.67
C PHE A 132 -7.80 -10.66 1.68
N GLY A 133 -7.88 -10.09 2.87
CA GLY A 133 -8.13 -8.66 3.07
C GLY A 133 -6.82 -7.88 3.10
N GLN A 134 -6.14 -7.81 1.96
CA GLN A 134 -4.83 -7.19 1.86
C GLN A 134 -4.88 -5.71 2.24
N MET A 135 -4.13 -5.33 3.29
CA MET A 135 -3.85 -3.93 3.68
C MET A 135 -5.03 -2.97 3.47
N THR A 136 -4.85 -1.93 2.68
CA THR A 136 -5.85 -0.89 2.39
C THR A 136 -7.06 -1.37 1.58
N ALA A 137 -6.98 -2.52 0.92
CA ALA A 137 -8.14 -3.16 0.29
C ALA A 137 -9.14 -3.64 1.34
N GLY A 138 -8.68 -4.42 2.32
CA GLY A 138 -9.51 -4.97 3.38
C GLY A 138 -9.86 -3.98 4.49
N SER A 139 -9.16 -2.86 4.62
CA SER A 139 -9.43 -1.76 5.56
C SER A 139 -10.16 -0.57 4.94
N TRP A 140 -10.53 -0.65 3.68
CA TRP A 140 -11.31 0.35 2.97
C TRP A 140 -10.70 1.76 2.96
N ILE A 141 -9.42 1.85 2.73
CA ILE A 141 -8.68 3.12 2.63
C ILE A 141 -7.73 3.15 1.41
N TYR A 142 -7.98 2.27 0.44
CA TYR A 142 -7.23 2.28 -0.81
C TYR A 142 -7.61 3.50 -1.65
N ILE A 143 -6.61 4.22 -2.11
CA ILE A 143 -6.74 5.45 -2.91
C ILE A 143 -6.09 5.29 -4.28
N ALA A 144 -6.22 4.12 -4.87
CA ALA A 144 -5.56 3.71 -6.10
C ALA A 144 -4.01 3.73 -5.98
N SER A 145 -3.31 3.62 -7.09
CA SER A 145 -1.84 3.51 -7.11
C SER A 145 -1.12 4.74 -6.52
N GLN A 146 -1.79 5.90 -6.42
CA GLN A 146 -1.17 7.07 -5.78
C GLN A 146 -0.78 6.83 -4.31
N GLY A 147 -1.43 5.87 -3.63
CA GLY A 147 -1.15 5.56 -2.24
C GLY A 147 0.27 5.07 -1.97
N ILE A 148 0.99 4.60 -2.98
CA ILE A 148 2.38 4.14 -2.87
C ILE A 148 3.37 5.04 -3.63
N VAL A 149 2.88 6.02 -4.42
CA VAL A 149 3.76 6.84 -5.29
C VAL A 149 4.78 7.59 -4.47
N GLN A 150 4.39 8.23 -3.36
CA GLN A 150 5.36 9.00 -2.57
C GLN A 150 6.40 8.11 -1.89
N GLY A 151 6.01 6.99 -1.29
CA GLY A 151 7.00 6.08 -0.70
C GLY A 151 8.01 5.58 -1.72
N THR A 152 7.57 5.34 -2.95
CA THR A 152 8.44 4.97 -4.06
C THR A 152 9.32 6.15 -4.50
N TYR A 153 8.75 7.35 -4.58
CA TYR A 153 9.49 8.59 -4.85
C TYR A 153 10.59 8.83 -3.80
N GLU A 154 10.26 8.75 -2.50
CA GLU A 154 11.23 8.88 -1.40
C GLU A 154 12.36 7.83 -1.52
N THR A 155 12.01 6.60 -1.88
CA THR A 155 12.99 5.52 -2.11
C THR A 155 13.96 5.89 -3.24
N PHE A 156 13.45 6.37 -4.36
CA PHE A 156 14.30 6.71 -5.52
C PHE A 156 15.12 7.98 -5.29
N VAL A 157 14.56 8.99 -4.65
CA VAL A 157 15.30 10.21 -4.26
C VAL A 157 16.43 9.85 -3.30
N GLU A 158 16.16 9.00 -2.29
CA GLU A 158 17.19 8.58 -1.35
C GLU A 158 18.27 7.73 -2.02
N ALA A 159 17.88 6.82 -2.93
CA ALA A 159 18.84 6.08 -3.74
C ALA A 159 19.71 7.03 -4.59
N GLY A 160 19.10 8.05 -5.20
CA GLY A 160 19.81 9.11 -5.92
C GLY A 160 20.81 9.83 -5.03
N ARG A 161 20.42 10.17 -3.80
CA ARG A 161 21.29 10.85 -2.83
C ARG A 161 22.47 9.99 -2.40
N GLN A 162 22.25 8.71 -2.11
CA GLN A 162 23.31 7.83 -1.63
C GLN A 162 24.29 7.41 -2.74
N HIS A 163 23.84 7.24 -3.97
CA HIS A 163 24.64 6.66 -5.04
C HIS A 163 25.04 7.63 -6.15
N TYR A 164 24.34 8.78 -6.27
CA TYR A 164 24.45 9.68 -7.42
C TYR A 164 24.45 11.17 -7.06
N GLU A 165 24.91 11.52 -5.86
CA GLU A 165 25.02 12.91 -5.40
C GLU A 165 23.69 13.70 -5.47
N GLY A 166 22.57 13.00 -5.36
CA GLY A 166 21.23 13.56 -5.45
C GLY A 166 20.71 13.84 -6.86
N ASN A 167 21.45 13.46 -7.91
CA ASN A 167 21.08 13.72 -9.30
C ASN A 167 20.76 12.44 -10.08
N LEU A 168 19.49 12.25 -10.42
CA LEU A 168 19.03 11.15 -11.25
C LEU A 168 18.82 11.53 -12.73
N SER A 169 19.13 12.74 -13.14
CA SER A 169 19.01 13.16 -14.53
C SER A 169 19.90 12.32 -15.45
N GLY A 170 19.32 11.82 -16.54
CA GLY A 170 19.99 10.96 -17.50
C GLY A 170 20.26 9.53 -17.00
N ARG A 171 19.77 9.17 -15.81
CA ARG A 171 19.81 7.82 -15.24
C ARG A 171 18.51 7.08 -15.45
N TRP A 172 18.54 5.76 -15.34
CA TRP A 172 17.32 4.98 -15.50
C TRP A 172 17.18 3.83 -14.51
N ILE A 173 15.93 3.55 -14.16
CA ILE A 173 15.52 2.53 -13.20
C ILE A 173 14.87 1.38 -13.97
N LEU A 174 15.27 0.14 -13.65
CA LEU A 174 14.62 -1.06 -14.13
C LEU A 174 13.71 -1.62 -13.04
N THR A 175 12.46 -1.86 -13.39
CA THR A 175 11.47 -2.49 -12.51
C THR A 175 10.56 -3.44 -13.27
N ALA A 176 9.74 -4.20 -12.56
CA ALA A 176 8.71 -5.05 -13.15
C ALA A 176 7.40 -4.99 -12.36
N GLY A 177 6.29 -5.21 -13.07
CA GLY A 177 4.94 -5.18 -12.54
C GLY A 177 4.28 -3.80 -12.66
N LEU A 178 3.12 -3.76 -13.31
CA LEU A 178 2.25 -2.57 -13.45
C LEU A 178 0.85 -2.78 -12.84
N GLY A 179 0.74 -3.69 -11.87
CA GLY A 179 -0.45 -3.88 -11.05
C GLY A 179 -0.75 -2.69 -10.14
N GLY A 180 -1.65 -2.88 -9.16
CA GLY A 180 -2.09 -1.81 -8.25
C GLY A 180 -0.93 -1.09 -7.55
N MET A 181 0.06 -1.83 -7.06
CA MET A 181 1.24 -1.27 -6.39
C MET A 181 2.35 -0.93 -7.37
N GLY A 182 2.77 -1.89 -8.22
CA GLY A 182 3.87 -1.71 -9.17
C GLY A 182 3.63 -0.59 -10.17
N GLY A 183 2.37 -0.30 -10.49
CA GLY A 183 2.00 0.82 -11.35
C GLY A 183 2.45 2.19 -10.87
N ALA A 184 2.83 2.35 -9.60
CA ALA A 184 3.38 3.59 -9.06
C ALA A 184 4.85 3.83 -9.45
N GLN A 185 5.59 2.77 -9.75
CA GLN A 185 7.04 2.81 -10.00
C GLN A 185 7.43 3.78 -11.14
N PRO A 186 6.82 3.71 -12.33
CA PRO A 186 7.20 4.59 -13.45
C PRO A 186 7.00 6.07 -13.14
N LEU A 187 5.84 6.42 -12.55
CA LEU A 187 5.53 7.80 -12.18
C LEU A 187 6.51 8.33 -11.12
N ALA A 188 6.76 7.53 -10.08
CA ALA A 188 7.71 7.91 -9.02
C ALA A 188 9.14 8.11 -9.57
N ALA A 189 9.56 7.28 -10.52
CA ALA A 189 10.87 7.39 -11.16
C ALA A 189 11.00 8.73 -11.91
N THR A 190 10.02 9.08 -12.74
CA THR A 190 10.05 10.33 -13.51
C THR A 190 9.88 11.57 -12.62
N MET A 191 9.10 11.49 -11.53
CA MET A 191 9.03 12.53 -10.51
C MET A 191 10.38 12.74 -9.80
N ALA A 192 11.15 11.66 -9.60
CA ALA A 192 12.51 11.73 -9.04
C ALA A 192 13.57 12.18 -10.06
N GLY A 193 13.20 12.40 -11.32
CA GLY A 193 14.09 12.83 -12.39
C GLY A 193 14.79 11.70 -13.15
N ALA A 194 14.48 10.43 -12.86
CA ALA A 194 15.00 9.27 -13.56
C ALA A 194 14.07 8.80 -14.68
N SER A 195 14.63 8.27 -15.76
CA SER A 195 13.85 7.45 -16.69
C SER A 195 13.58 6.06 -16.10
N CYS A 196 12.60 5.32 -16.67
CA CYS A 196 12.24 4.00 -16.16
C CYS A 196 11.86 3.04 -17.30
N ILE A 197 12.32 1.78 -17.20
CA ILE A 197 11.67 0.67 -17.93
C ILE A 197 10.89 -0.17 -16.91
N ALA A 198 9.60 -0.32 -17.13
CA ALA A 198 8.74 -1.19 -16.36
C ALA A 198 8.28 -2.37 -17.22
N VAL A 199 8.76 -3.57 -16.87
CA VAL A 199 8.42 -4.80 -17.58
C VAL A 199 7.07 -5.32 -17.09
N GLU A 200 6.13 -5.56 -17.99
CA GLU A 200 4.78 -6.05 -17.67
C GLU A 200 4.35 -7.12 -18.67
N CYS A 201 3.81 -8.22 -18.18
CA CYS A 201 3.37 -9.35 -19.01
C CYS A 201 1.93 -9.20 -19.56
N ASP A 202 1.16 -8.26 -19.05
CA ASP A 202 -0.22 -7.99 -19.47
C ASP A 202 -0.35 -6.63 -20.17
N GLN A 203 -0.59 -6.66 -21.48
CA GLN A 203 -0.77 -5.44 -22.28
C GLN A 203 -1.87 -4.52 -21.71
N SER A 204 -2.92 -5.09 -21.15
CA SER A 204 -4.03 -4.30 -20.62
C SER A 204 -3.61 -3.42 -19.43
N ARG A 205 -2.66 -3.88 -18.62
CA ARG A 205 -2.08 -3.11 -17.52
C ARG A 205 -1.22 -1.96 -18.04
N ILE A 206 -0.40 -2.20 -19.06
CA ILE A 206 0.37 -1.13 -19.73
C ILE A 206 -0.60 -0.04 -20.25
N ASP A 207 -1.62 -0.44 -21.01
CA ASP A 207 -2.59 0.51 -21.58
C ASP A 207 -3.39 1.25 -20.50
N PHE A 208 -3.69 0.59 -19.37
CA PHE A 208 -4.31 1.24 -18.22
C PHE A 208 -3.41 2.32 -17.61
N ARG A 209 -2.11 2.05 -17.42
CA ARG A 209 -1.16 3.02 -16.84
C ARG A 209 -0.88 4.20 -17.78
N LEU A 210 -0.87 4.00 -19.07
CA LEU A 210 -0.85 5.09 -20.06
C LEU A 210 -2.09 5.99 -19.92
N ARG A 211 -3.28 5.39 -19.89
CA ARG A 211 -4.54 6.12 -19.76
C ARG A 211 -4.63 6.90 -18.43
N THR A 212 -4.15 6.34 -17.35
CA THR A 212 -4.16 6.96 -16.02
C THR A 212 -2.95 7.84 -15.73
N ARG A 213 -2.05 8.03 -16.72
CA ARG A 213 -0.87 8.91 -16.64
C ARG A 213 0.18 8.49 -15.61
N TYR A 214 0.23 7.20 -15.28
CA TYR A 214 1.30 6.62 -14.46
C TYR A 214 2.49 6.14 -15.29
N LEU A 215 2.30 6.01 -16.60
CA LEU A 215 3.30 5.60 -17.58
C LEU A 215 3.24 6.58 -18.75
N ASP A 216 4.39 6.98 -19.29
CA ASP A 216 4.47 7.96 -20.37
C ASP A 216 4.38 7.30 -21.75
N GLU A 217 5.13 6.21 -21.97
CA GLU A 217 5.31 5.57 -23.27
C GLU A 217 5.25 4.03 -23.17
N LYS A 218 5.13 3.35 -24.28
CA LYS A 218 5.24 1.89 -24.36
C LYS A 218 6.12 1.45 -25.50
N ALA A 219 6.84 0.34 -25.30
CA ALA A 219 7.70 -0.30 -26.28
C ALA A 219 7.25 -1.75 -26.55
N LYS A 220 7.45 -2.21 -27.78
CA LYS A 220 7.17 -3.60 -28.19
C LYS A 220 8.36 -4.52 -27.96
N THR A 221 9.57 -3.97 -27.96
CA THR A 221 10.81 -4.72 -27.80
C THR A 221 11.75 -4.03 -26.81
N LEU A 222 12.67 -4.78 -26.24
CA LEU A 222 13.70 -4.24 -25.37
C LEU A 222 14.57 -3.20 -26.10
N ASP A 223 14.91 -3.46 -27.36
CA ASP A 223 15.72 -2.52 -28.17
C ASP A 223 15.00 -1.19 -28.38
N GLU A 224 13.69 -1.24 -28.67
CA GLU A 224 12.86 -0.04 -28.78
C GLU A 224 12.83 0.76 -27.46
N ALA A 225 12.64 0.07 -26.32
CA ALA A 225 12.65 0.71 -25.01
C ALA A 225 14.00 1.40 -24.72
N LEU A 226 15.11 0.75 -25.01
CA LEU A 226 16.45 1.33 -24.82
C LEU A 226 16.70 2.54 -25.71
N VAL A 227 16.23 2.52 -26.98
CA VAL A 227 16.30 3.67 -27.89
C VAL A 227 15.48 4.85 -27.33
N MET A 228 14.28 4.59 -26.79
CA MET A 228 13.45 5.64 -26.18
C MET A 228 14.15 6.28 -24.98
N LEU A 229 14.80 5.49 -24.11
CA LEU A 229 15.59 6.03 -23.00
C LEU A 229 16.77 6.89 -23.48
N ASP A 230 17.49 6.42 -24.48
CA ASP A 230 18.62 7.15 -25.08
C ASP A 230 18.18 8.49 -25.67
N GLN A 231 17.02 8.51 -26.34
CA GLN A 231 16.46 9.73 -26.90
C GLN A 231 16.04 10.71 -25.79
N ALA A 232 15.34 10.24 -24.75
CA ALA A 232 14.94 11.04 -23.61
C ALA A 232 16.15 11.66 -22.91
N LYS A 233 17.23 10.87 -22.72
CA LYS A 233 18.50 11.34 -22.15
C LYS A 233 19.13 12.46 -22.98
N LYS A 234 19.16 12.33 -24.31
CA LYS A 234 19.66 13.37 -25.23
C LYS A 234 18.84 14.66 -25.18
N GLU A 235 17.56 14.53 -24.93
CA GLU A 235 16.61 15.64 -24.79
C GLU A 235 16.63 16.26 -23.37
N GLY A 236 17.37 15.68 -22.43
CA GLY A 236 17.43 16.14 -21.04
C GLY A 236 16.15 15.93 -20.26
N ARG A 237 15.27 15.00 -20.67
CA ARG A 237 14.03 14.66 -20.00
C ARG A 237 14.05 13.28 -19.38
N ALA A 238 13.26 13.06 -18.33
CA ALA A 238 12.93 11.74 -17.82
C ALA A 238 11.70 11.19 -18.57
N THR A 239 11.68 9.87 -18.83
CA THR A 239 10.53 9.18 -19.41
C THR A 239 10.37 7.79 -18.81
N SER A 240 9.15 7.32 -18.73
CA SER A 240 8.82 5.96 -18.30
C SER A 240 8.27 5.15 -19.46
N VAL A 241 8.84 3.97 -19.69
CA VAL A 241 8.52 3.08 -20.81
C VAL A 241 8.00 1.74 -20.27
N GLY A 242 6.76 1.39 -20.59
CA GLY A 242 6.20 0.05 -20.38
C GLY A 242 6.69 -0.90 -21.46
N LEU A 243 7.36 -1.97 -21.06
CA LEU A 243 7.83 -3.02 -21.96
C LEU A 243 6.98 -4.28 -21.78
N LEU A 244 6.27 -4.70 -22.83
CA LEU A 244 5.57 -5.98 -22.81
C LEU A 244 6.57 -7.13 -22.83
N GLY A 245 6.61 -7.88 -21.73
CA GLY A 245 7.55 -9.00 -21.58
C GLY A 245 7.49 -9.66 -20.22
N ASN A 246 8.29 -10.71 -20.05
CA ASN A 246 8.46 -11.36 -18.76
C ASN A 246 9.76 -10.90 -18.10
N ALA A 247 9.69 -10.42 -16.88
CA ALA A 247 10.87 -9.91 -16.16
C ALA A 247 11.95 -10.97 -15.99
N ALA A 248 11.56 -12.24 -15.76
CA ALA A 248 12.50 -13.36 -15.68
C ALA A 248 13.17 -13.74 -17.02
N GLU A 249 12.77 -13.11 -18.12
CA GLU A 249 13.43 -13.20 -19.43
C GLU A 249 14.19 -11.92 -19.76
N VAL A 250 13.60 -10.75 -19.49
CA VAL A 250 14.18 -9.44 -19.83
C VAL A 250 15.40 -9.11 -18.97
N LEU A 251 15.34 -9.33 -17.65
CA LEU A 251 16.47 -9.02 -16.77
C LEU A 251 17.73 -9.87 -17.10
N PRO A 252 17.64 -11.21 -17.25
CA PRO A 252 18.78 -12.00 -17.70
C PRO A 252 19.34 -11.58 -19.06
N GLU A 253 18.48 -11.16 -19.99
CA GLU A 253 18.90 -10.67 -21.31
C GLU A 253 19.71 -9.37 -21.22
N LEU A 254 19.30 -8.44 -20.35
CA LEU A 254 20.07 -7.22 -20.07
C LEU A 254 21.45 -7.55 -19.47
N VAL A 255 21.50 -8.47 -18.50
CA VAL A 255 22.75 -8.97 -17.91
C VAL A 255 23.66 -9.57 -19.00
N ARG A 256 23.10 -10.45 -19.83
CA ARG A 256 23.85 -11.10 -20.93
C ARG A 256 24.41 -10.09 -21.93
N ARG A 257 23.68 -9.01 -22.21
CA ARG A 257 24.11 -7.91 -23.11
C ARG A 257 25.09 -6.93 -22.45
N GLY A 258 25.36 -7.05 -21.14
CA GLY A 258 26.18 -6.09 -20.41
C GLY A 258 25.53 -4.70 -20.26
N ILE A 259 24.20 -4.60 -20.40
CA ILE A 259 23.45 -3.35 -20.25
C ILE A 259 23.12 -3.17 -18.77
N ARG A 260 23.57 -2.06 -18.19
CA ARG A 260 23.46 -1.80 -16.75
C ARG A 260 22.48 -0.68 -16.47
N PRO A 261 21.37 -0.94 -15.74
CA PRO A 261 20.54 0.09 -15.13
C PRO A 261 21.33 0.87 -14.08
N ASP A 262 20.83 2.06 -13.70
CA ASP A 262 21.38 2.81 -12.56
C ASP A 262 20.74 2.36 -11.23
N LEU A 263 19.55 1.77 -11.25
CA LEU A 263 18.88 1.14 -10.11
C LEU A 263 18.02 -0.02 -10.62
N VAL A 264 18.00 -1.12 -9.88
CA VAL A 264 17.14 -2.28 -10.16
C VAL A 264 16.22 -2.54 -8.98
N THR A 265 14.94 -2.77 -9.27
CA THR A 265 13.95 -3.19 -8.28
C THR A 265 12.88 -4.09 -8.92
N ASP A 266 11.94 -4.59 -8.13
CA ASP A 266 10.81 -5.40 -8.58
C ASP A 266 9.58 -5.16 -7.70
N GLN A 267 8.43 -5.00 -8.32
CA GLN A 267 7.14 -4.92 -7.63
C GLN A 267 6.05 -5.74 -8.34
N THR A 268 6.43 -6.89 -8.88
CA THR A 268 5.47 -7.91 -9.32
C THR A 268 4.65 -8.43 -8.14
N SER A 269 3.49 -9.03 -8.38
CA SER A 269 2.67 -9.65 -7.32
C SER A 269 3.21 -11.05 -6.95
N ALA A 270 4.53 -11.16 -6.75
CA ALA A 270 5.22 -12.42 -6.49
C ALA A 270 4.74 -13.15 -5.23
N HIS A 271 4.17 -12.44 -4.25
CA HIS A 271 3.58 -13.02 -3.03
C HIS A 271 2.46 -14.03 -3.29
N ASP A 272 1.86 -14.00 -4.47
CA ASP A 272 0.91 -15.02 -4.94
C ASP A 272 1.47 -15.72 -6.18
N PRO A 273 2.14 -16.86 -6.02
CA PRO A 273 2.72 -17.59 -7.15
C PRO A 273 1.70 -18.11 -8.18
N VAL A 274 0.43 -18.21 -7.81
CA VAL A 274 -0.63 -18.71 -8.71
C VAL A 274 -1.20 -17.60 -9.57
N HIS A 275 -1.62 -16.48 -8.95
CA HIS A 275 -2.36 -15.42 -9.64
C HIS A 275 -1.52 -14.16 -9.92
N GLY A 276 -0.34 -14.04 -9.31
CA GLY A 276 0.45 -12.82 -9.32
C GLY A 276 1.72 -12.85 -10.19
N TYR A 277 2.17 -14.02 -10.65
CA TYR A 277 3.45 -14.14 -11.37
C TYR A 277 3.36 -15.09 -12.57
N LEU A 278 3.54 -14.55 -13.78
CA LEU A 278 3.53 -15.33 -15.02
C LEU A 278 4.83 -16.15 -15.16
N PRO A 279 4.75 -17.49 -15.28
CA PRO A 279 5.94 -18.32 -15.52
C PRO A 279 6.62 -18.03 -16.86
N ILE A 280 7.95 -18.22 -16.92
CA ILE A 280 8.75 -18.12 -18.15
C ILE A 280 8.17 -19.03 -19.24
N GLY A 281 8.08 -18.52 -20.46
CA GLY A 281 7.62 -19.25 -21.64
C GLY A 281 6.12 -19.52 -21.70
N TRP A 282 5.35 -19.14 -20.68
CA TRP A 282 3.89 -19.32 -20.71
C TRP A 282 3.20 -18.13 -21.34
N LYS A 283 2.09 -18.40 -22.06
CA LYS A 283 1.20 -17.36 -22.56
C LYS A 283 0.21 -16.96 -21.45
N LEU A 284 -0.23 -15.70 -21.48
CA LEU A 284 -1.16 -15.15 -20.48
C LEU A 284 -2.48 -15.94 -20.40
N GLU A 285 -3.03 -16.34 -21.55
CA GLU A 285 -4.28 -17.12 -21.61
C GLU A 285 -4.08 -18.54 -21.04
N GLU A 286 -2.97 -19.17 -21.33
CA GLU A 286 -2.62 -20.49 -20.78
C GLU A 286 -2.48 -20.41 -19.25
N TRP A 287 -1.77 -19.41 -18.75
CA TRP A 287 -1.60 -19.17 -17.34
C TRP A 287 -2.93 -18.97 -16.62
N ARG A 288 -3.81 -18.11 -17.17
CA ARG A 288 -5.15 -17.87 -16.62
C ARG A 288 -6.02 -19.14 -16.59
N ALA A 289 -5.93 -19.98 -17.61
CA ALA A 289 -6.65 -21.26 -17.65
C ALA A 289 -6.12 -22.25 -16.59
N LYS A 290 -4.78 -22.35 -16.46
CA LYS A 290 -4.13 -23.27 -15.52
C LYS A 290 -4.26 -22.85 -14.05
N GLN A 291 -4.45 -21.58 -13.74
CA GLN A 291 -4.75 -21.12 -12.37
C GLN A 291 -5.95 -21.88 -11.76
N LYS A 292 -6.94 -22.20 -12.58
CA LYS A 292 -8.15 -22.95 -12.14
C LYS A 292 -7.97 -24.46 -12.23
N SER A 293 -7.32 -24.96 -13.28
CA SER A 293 -7.22 -26.40 -13.57
C SER A 293 -6.06 -27.11 -12.85
N ASP A 294 -4.91 -26.41 -12.65
CA ASP A 294 -3.72 -26.97 -12.01
C ASP A 294 -2.89 -25.87 -11.30
N PRO A 295 -3.41 -25.31 -10.19
CA PRO A 295 -2.74 -24.24 -9.47
C PRO A 295 -1.37 -24.66 -8.89
N LYS A 296 -1.16 -25.97 -8.62
CA LYS A 296 0.12 -26.48 -8.12
C LYS A 296 1.22 -26.38 -9.16
N ALA A 297 0.95 -26.79 -10.40
CA ALA A 297 1.89 -26.65 -11.50
C ALA A 297 2.18 -25.17 -11.80
N VAL A 298 1.18 -24.28 -11.72
CA VAL A 298 1.38 -22.84 -11.87
C VAL A 298 2.33 -22.31 -10.80
N ALA A 299 2.07 -22.61 -9.53
CA ALA A 299 2.91 -22.15 -8.41
C ALA A 299 4.35 -22.63 -8.54
N GLN A 300 4.56 -23.89 -8.92
CA GLN A 300 5.90 -24.45 -9.13
C GLN A 300 6.65 -23.76 -10.28
N ALA A 301 6.00 -23.57 -11.42
CA ALA A 301 6.60 -22.90 -12.58
C ALA A 301 6.88 -21.40 -12.30
N ALA A 302 6.00 -20.72 -11.56
CA ALA A 302 6.18 -19.34 -11.14
C ALA A 302 7.37 -19.19 -10.20
N ARG A 303 7.50 -20.03 -9.18
CA ARG A 303 8.64 -20.03 -8.24
C ARG A 303 9.98 -20.28 -8.96
N ALA A 304 10.03 -21.25 -9.87
CA ALA A 304 11.20 -21.48 -10.70
C ALA A 304 11.59 -20.24 -11.53
N SER A 305 10.60 -19.53 -12.05
CA SER A 305 10.81 -18.28 -12.80
C SER A 305 11.27 -17.13 -11.89
N MET A 306 10.71 -17.01 -10.68
CA MET A 306 11.15 -16.04 -9.67
C MET A 306 12.63 -16.23 -9.29
N LYS A 307 13.09 -17.49 -9.18
CA LYS A 307 14.51 -17.79 -8.96
C LYS A 307 15.40 -17.21 -10.06
N VAL A 308 15.01 -17.35 -11.32
CA VAL A 308 15.75 -16.78 -12.47
C VAL A 308 15.75 -15.25 -12.41
N HIS A 309 14.61 -14.64 -12.08
CA HIS A 309 14.48 -13.19 -11.93
C HIS A 309 15.40 -12.66 -10.81
N VAL A 310 15.35 -13.27 -9.62
CA VAL A 310 16.21 -12.87 -8.48
C VAL A 310 17.69 -13.11 -8.79
N GLN A 311 18.05 -14.18 -9.51
CA GLN A 311 19.43 -14.39 -9.94
C GLN A 311 19.93 -13.23 -10.81
N ALA A 312 19.12 -12.74 -11.75
CA ALA A 312 19.50 -11.58 -12.55
C ALA A 312 19.62 -10.29 -11.71
N MET A 313 18.77 -10.11 -10.70
CA MET A 313 18.91 -9.01 -9.73
C MET A 313 20.22 -9.11 -8.94
N LEU A 314 20.62 -10.32 -8.51
CA LEU A 314 21.92 -10.58 -7.87
C LEU A 314 23.08 -10.31 -8.81
N ASP A 315 22.97 -10.65 -10.09
CA ASP A 315 24.00 -10.38 -11.07
C ASP A 315 24.23 -8.88 -11.25
N PHE A 316 23.18 -8.06 -11.24
CA PHE A 316 23.28 -6.60 -11.20
C PHE A 316 23.92 -6.11 -9.91
N TRP A 317 23.46 -6.60 -8.75
CA TRP A 317 24.03 -6.27 -7.44
C TRP A 317 25.53 -6.55 -7.39
N ASN A 318 25.97 -7.73 -7.85
CA ASN A 318 27.37 -8.14 -7.90
C ASN A 318 28.21 -7.31 -8.88
N GLN A 319 27.57 -6.66 -9.85
CA GLN A 319 28.20 -5.69 -10.74
C GLN A 319 28.25 -4.27 -10.15
N GLY A 320 27.79 -4.08 -8.90
CA GLY A 320 27.78 -2.79 -8.23
C GLY A 320 26.59 -1.89 -8.64
N VAL A 321 25.54 -2.44 -9.24
CA VAL A 321 24.30 -1.70 -9.50
C VAL A 321 23.47 -1.67 -8.22
N PRO A 322 23.04 -0.51 -7.70
CA PRO A 322 22.09 -0.44 -6.62
C PRO A 322 20.85 -1.28 -6.93
N THR A 323 20.56 -2.26 -6.07
CA THR A 323 19.47 -3.22 -6.29
C THR A 323 18.72 -3.41 -4.98
N VAL A 324 17.39 -3.32 -5.03
CA VAL A 324 16.53 -3.50 -3.85
C VAL A 324 15.31 -4.34 -4.18
N ASP A 325 14.86 -5.14 -3.21
CA ASP A 325 13.55 -5.76 -3.20
C ASP A 325 12.51 -4.73 -2.72
N TYR A 326 11.41 -4.59 -3.44
CA TYR A 326 10.33 -3.69 -3.05
C TYR A 326 9.25 -4.36 -2.17
N GLY A 327 9.56 -5.53 -1.59
CA GLY A 327 8.74 -6.17 -0.56
C GLY A 327 7.54 -6.94 -1.10
N ASN A 328 7.77 -7.81 -2.07
CA ASN A 328 6.77 -8.71 -2.64
C ASN A 328 7.05 -10.20 -2.38
N ASN A 329 8.02 -10.50 -1.54
CA ASN A 329 8.44 -11.86 -1.15
C ASN A 329 9.16 -12.67 -2.25
N ILE A 330 9.58 -12.05 -3.36
CA ILE A 330 10.23 -12.76 -4.47
C ILE A 330 11.55 -13.42 -4.04
N ARG A 331 12.33 -12.75 -3.15
CA ARG A 331 13.60 -13.30 -2.61
C ARG A 331 13.34 -14.56 -1.77
N GLN A 332 12.26 -14.59 -0.99
CA GLN A 332 11.92 -15.75 -0.18
C GLN A 332 11.61 -16.97 -1.05
N PHE A 333 10.81 -16.81 -2.10
CA PHE A 333 10.53 -17.92 -3.01
C PHE A 333 11.77 -18.36 -3.79
N ALA A 334 12.64 -17.46 -4.17
CA ALA A 334 13.91 -17.82 -4.78
C ALA A 334 14.82 -18.62 -3.83
N LEU A 335 14.85 -18.24 -2.53
CA LEU A 335 15.57 -18.97 -1.49
C LEU A 335 15.02 -20.40 -1.31
N GLU A 336 13.69 -20.55 -1.24
CA GLU A 336 13.02 -21.83 -1.15
C GLU A 336 13.30 -22.72 -2.38
N GLU A 337 13.50 -22.14 -3.56
CA GLU A 337 13.92 -22.83 -4.78
C GLU A 337 15.46 -23.06 -4.84
N GLY A 338 16.17 -22.84 -3.73
CA GLY A 338 17.58 -23.16 -3.57
C GLY A 338 18.58 -22.07 -3.97
N LEU A 339 18.14 -20.82 -4.17
CA LEU A 339 19.03 -19.67 -4.38
C LEU A 339 19.47 -19.14 -3.00
N LYS A 340 20.57 -19.67 -2.47
CA LYS A 340 21.01 -19.43 -1.08
C LYS A 340 21.36 -17.98 -0.76
N ASP A 341 21.78 -17.21 -1.75
CA ASP A 341 22.21 -15.82 -1.66
C ASP A 341 21.10 -14.82 -2.08
N ALA A 342 19.84 -15.26 -2.18
CA ALA A 342 18.71 -14.43 -2.58
C ALA A 342 18.55 -13.14 -1.74
N PHE A 343 19.00 -13.13 -0.48
CA PHE A 343 18.96 -11.97 0.42
C PHE A 343 20.27 -11.19 0.50
N SER A 344 21.21 -11.36 -0.43
CA SER A 344 22.49 -10.61 -0.43
C SER A 344 22.31 -9.14 -0.79
N PHE A 345 21.23 -8.77 -1.50
CA PHE A 345 20.82 -7.37 -1.66
C PHE A 345 19.66 -7.05 -0.71
N PRO A 346 19.57 -5.81 -0.20
CA PRO A 346 18.57 -5.44 0.83
C PRO A 346 17.18 -5.22 0.24
N GLY A 347 16.18 -5.18 1.13
CA GLY A 347 14.89 -4.54 0.85
C GLY A 347 15.02 -3.01 0.85
N PHE A 348 14.06 -2.33 0.25
CA PHE A 348 14.04 -0.86 0.13
C PHE A 348 13.93 -0.14 1.48
N ILE A 349 13.29 -0.76 2.48
CA ILE A 349 13.13 -0.17 3.82
C ILE A 349 14.49 -0.04 4.54
N PRO A 350 15.25 -1.13 4.79
CA PRO A 350 16.55 -1.00 5.44
C PRO A 350 17.55 -0.20 4.59
N ALA A 351 17.45 -0.26 3.26
CA ALA A 351 18.34 0.48 2.39
C ALA A 351 18.13 2.01 2.45
N TYR A 352 16.86 2.46 2.46
CA TYR A 352 16.56 3.88 2.20
C TYR A 352 15.58 4.51 3.18
N LEU A 353 14.58 3.82 3.71
CA LEU A 353 13.47 4.45 4.42
C LEU A 353 13.51 4.34 5.96
N ARG A 354 14.35 3.48 6.52
CA ARG A 354 14.45 3.27 7.97
C ARG A 354 14.64 4.57 8.77
N PRO A 355 15.49 5.53 8.37
CA PRO A 355 15.66 6.77 9.10
C PRO A 355 14.38 7.61 9.22
N LEU A 356 13.52 7.59 8.20
CA LEU A 356 12.22 8.27 8.21
C LEU A 356 11.27 7.59 9.21
N LEU A 357 11.20 6.25 9.18
CA LEU A 357 10.36 5.47 10.11
C LEU A 357 10.78 5.68 11.57
N CYS A 358 12.08 5.86 11.84
CA CYS A 358 12.59 6.21 13.18
C CYS A 358 12.04 7.55 13.71
N ARG A 359 11.58 8.44 12.85
CA ARG A 359 10.96 9.73 13.20
C ARG A 359 9.43 9.71 13.10
N GLY A 360 8.84 8.54 12.91
CA GLY A 360 7.40 8.39 12.65
C GLY A 360 6.96 9.02 11.33
N ILE A 361 7.90 9.33 10.42
CA ILE A 361 7.61 9.83 9.08
C ILE A 361 7.20 8.64 8.22
N GLY A 362 6.00 8.72 7.68
CA GLY A 362 5.43 7.67 6.86
C GLY A 362 4.13 8.12 6.19
N PRO A 363 3.43 7.18 5.54
CA PRO A 363 2.26 7.49 4.72
C PRO A 363 1.12 8.09 5.55
N PHE A 364 0.70 9.28 5.14
CA PHE A 364 -0.46 10.01 5.65
C PHE A 364 -1.34 10.34 4.46
N ARG A 365 -2.49 9.67 4.37
CA ARG A 365 -3.40 9.81 3.23
C ARG A 365 -4.76 10.32 3.66
N TRP A 366 -5.43 11.04 2.76
CA TRP A 366 -6.81 11.47 2.99
C TRP A 366 -7.62 11.42 1.70
N ALA A 367 -8.92 11.25 1.86
CA ALA A 367 -9.88 11.22 0.77
C ALA A 367 -11.03 12.19 1.06
N ALA A 368 -11.44 12.95 0.05
CA ALA A 368 -12.52 13.91 0.13
C ALA A 368 -13.87 13.21 -0.14
N LEU A 369 -14.70 13.09 0.89
CA LEU A 369 -16.02 12.45 0.78
C LEU A 369 -17.01 13.29 -0.05
N SER A 370 -16.73 14.56 -0.28
CA SER A 370 -17.49 15.41 -1.21
C SER A 370 -17.43 14.89 -2.65
N GLY A 371 -16.33 14.21 -3.02
CA GLY A 371 -16.03 13.84 -4.40
C GLY A 371 -15.57 15.03 -5.26
N ASP A 372 -15.27 16.18 -4.65
CA ASP A 372 -14.80 17.37 -5.34
C ASP A 372 -13.26 17.48 -5.22
N PRO A 373 -12.51 17.49 -6.35
CA PRO A 373 -11.06 17.69 -6.35
C PRO A 373 -10.60 18.97 -5.65
N GLU A 374 -11.43 20.02 -5.63
CA GLU A 374 -11.11 21.30 -4.99
C GLU A 374 -10.85 21.14 -3.49
N ASP A 375 -11.55 20.22 -2.82
CA ASP A 375 -11.31 19.95 -1.39
C ASP A 375 -9.90 19.36 -1.16
N ILE A 376 -9.37 18.60 -2.12
CA ILE A 376 -7.98 18.14 -2.05
C ILE A 376 -7.00 19.29 -2.29
N PHE A 377 -7.23 20.16 -3.27
CA PHE A 377 -6.33 21.29 -3.52
C PHE A 377 -6.28 22.26 -2.34
N ARG A 378 -7.41 22.47 -1.64
CA ARG A 378 -7.45 23.28 -0.40
C ARG A 378 -6.67 22.63 0.74
N THR A 379 -6.82 21.32 0.91
CA THR A 379 -6.05 20.58 1.93
C THR A 379 -4.57 20.50 1.59
N ASP A 380 -4.19 20.38 0.31
CA ASP A 380 -2.80 20.50 -0.16
C ASP A 380 -2.18 21.86 0.22
N ALA A 381 -2.91 22.96 0.00
CA ALA A 381 -2.48 24.29 0.40
C ALA A 381 -2.30 24.40 1.92
N LYS A 382 -3.22 23.80 2.69
CA LYS A 382 -3.14 23.76 4.17
C LYS A 382 -1.94 22.97 4.67
N VAL A 383 -1.55 21.88 4.00
CA VAL A 383 -0.30 21.14 4.32
C VAL A 383 0.92 22.06 4.16
N LYS A 384 1.00 22.80 3.06
CA LYS A 384 2.12 23.73 2.79
C LYS A 384 2.15 24.89 3.79
N GLU A 385 0.99 25.39 4.20
CA GLU A 385 0.85 26.46 5.22
C GLU A 385 1.36 26.01 6.60
N LEU A 386 0.99 24.79 7.02
CA LEU A 386 1.31 24.29 8.37
C LEU A 386 2.73 23.73 8.50
N ILE A 387 3.36 23.35 7.39
CA ILE A 387 4.72 22.80 7.35
C ILE A 387 5.56 23.64 6.38
N PRO A 388 5.79 24.95 6.69
CA PRO A 388 6.42 25.88 5.76
C PRO A 388 7.90 25.57 5.48
N ASP A 389 8.59 24.97 6.44
CA ASP A 389 10.04 24.75 6.39
C ASP A 389 10.44 23.42 5.75
N ASN A 390 9.54 22.78 4.99
CA ASN A 390 9.82 21.53 4.28
C ASN A 390 9.65 21.69 2.75
N PRO A 391 10.67 22.24 2.05
CA PRO A 391 10.60 22.45 0.60
C PRO A 391 10.46 21.14 -0.19
N HIS A 392 10.97 20.03 0.34
CA HIS A 392 10.82 18.72 -0.27
C HIS A 392 9.34 18.25 -0.28
N LEU A 393 8.63 18.43 0.84
CA LEU A 393 7.20 18.16 0.93
C LEU A 393 6.40 19.08 0.01
N HIS A 394 6.75 20.37 -0.06
CA HIS A 394 6.10 21.32 -0.96
C HIS A 394 6.26 20.91 -2.43
N HIS A 395 7.47 20.54 -2.81
CA HIS A 395 7.75 20.05 -4.17
C HIS A 395 6.95 18.79 -4.49
N TRP A 396 6.86 17.83 -3.54
CA TRP A 396 6.01 16.66 -3.69
C TRP A 396 4.55 17.04 -3.95
N ILE A 397 3.97 17.93 -3.14
CA ILE A 397 2.57 18.36 -3.28
C ILE A 397 2.35 19.03 -4.65
N ASP A 398 3.26 19.89 -5.11
CA ASP A 398 3.16 20.55 -6.41
C ASP A 398 3.18 19.54 -7.56
N MET A 399 4.10 18.58 -7.54
CA MET A 399 4.14 17.48 -8.52
C MET A 399 2.88 16.62 -8.47
N ALA A 400 2.37 16.34 -7.27
CA ALA A 400 1.17 15.54 -7.12
C ALA A 400 -0.07 16.23 -7.71
N GLN A 401 -0.21 17.54 -7.54
CA GLN A 401 -1.28 18.32 -8.16
C GLN A 401 -1.21 18.28 -9.69
N GLU A 402 -0.03 18.36 -10.25
CA GLU A 402 0.19 18.37 -11.71
C GLU A 402 0.05 16.97 -12.32
N ARG A 403 0.64 15.97 -11.69
CA ARG A 403 0.90 14.67 -12.29
C ARG A 403 -0.09 13.57 -11.92
N ILE A 404 -0.73 13.62 -10.73
CA ILE A 404 -1.60 12.56 -10.24
C ILE A 404 -3.05 12.84 -10.62
N ALA A 405 -3.61 12.01 -11.51
CA ALA A 405 -5.04 11.99 -11.79
C ALA A 405 -5.80 11.24 -10.68
N PHE A 406 -6.92 11.79 -10.24
CA PHE A 406 -7.77 11.13 -9.27
C PHE A 406 -8.52 9.95 -9.89
N GLN A 407 -8.63 8.87 -9.13
CA GLN A 407 -9.39 7.68 -9.44
C GLN A 407 -10.39 7.44 -8.29
N GLY A 408 -11.68 7.34 -8.60
CA GLY A 408 -12.75 7.28 -7.59
C GLY A 408 -12.91 8.60 -6.83
N LEU A 409 -13.01 8.54 -5.50
CA LEU A 409 -13.02 9.73 -4.65
C LEU A 409 -11.65 10.43 -4.71
N PRO A 410 -11.62 11.76 -4.87
CA PRO A 410 -10.38 12.51 -4.83
C PRO A 410 -9.62 12.27 -3.54
N ALA A 411 -8.33 12.01 -3.64
CA ALA A 411 -7.49 11.68 -2.50
C ALA A 411 -6.07 12.22 -2.69
N ARG A 412 -5.34 12.30 -1.59
CA ARG A 412 -3.92 12.67 -1.56
C ARG A 412 -3.17 11.84 -0.54
N ILE A 413 -1.88 11.74 -0.72
CA ILE A 413 -0.94 11.22 0.25
C ILE A 413 0.19 12.21 0.43
N CYS A 414 0.71 12.31 1.65
CA CYS A 414 2.01 12.90 1.92
C CYS A 414 2.70 12.12 3.05
N TRP A 415 4.03 12.24 3.13
CA TRP A 415 4.80 11.62 4.21
C TRP A 415 5.15 12.67 5.26
N VAL A 416 4.53 12.54 6.42
CA VAL A 416 4.73 13.43 7.56
C VAL A 416 4.84 12.61 8.84
N GLY A 417 5.50 13.18 9.85
CA GLY A 417 5.92 12.47 11.05
C GLY A 417 5.12 12.77 12.30
N LEU A 418 5.67 12.29 13.39
CA LEU A 418 5.17 12.57 14.73
C LEU A 418 5.25 14.09 15.02
N GLY A 419 4.13 14.67 15.42
CA GLY A 419 3.99 16.10 15.66
C GLY A 419 3.31 16.86 14.52
N ASP A 420 3.29 16.33 13.30
CA ASP A 420 2.64 16.98 12.16
C ASP A 420 1.28 16.37 11.82
N ARG A 421 1.14 15.04 11.92
CA ARG A 421 -0.11 14.34 11.53
C ARG A 421 -1.34 14.86 12.28
N HIS A 422 -1.26 15.02 13.62
CA HIS A 422 -2.39 15.51 14.41
C HIS A 422 -2.72 16.98 14.11
N ARG A 423 -1.69 17.83 13.89
CA ARG A 423 -1.88 19.23 13.49
C ARG A 423 -2.61 19.35 12.16
N LEU A 424 -2.23 18.54 11.16
CA LEU A 424 -2.91 18.49 9.87
C LEU A 424 -4.35 17.98 10.03
N GLY A 425 -4.56 16.92 10.79
CA GLY A 425 -5.89 16.38 11.04
C GLY A 425 -6.82 17.37 11.73
N LEU A 426 -6.33 18.08 12.76
CA LEU A 426 -7.08 19.13 13.43
C LEU A 426 -7.43 20.29 12.48
N ALA A 427 -6.49 20.70 11.63
CA ALA A 427 -6.72 21.74 10.64
C ALA A 427 -7.77 21.32 9.60
N PHE A 428 -7.71 20.09 9.09
CA PHE A 428 -8.74 19.58 8.17
C PHE A 428 -10.11 19.51 8.83
N ASN A 429 -10.17 19.10 10.10
CA ASN A 429 -11.42 19.13 10.87
C ASN A 429 -11.97 20.54 11.02
N GLU A 430 -11.12 21.52 11.30
CA GLU A 430 -11.50 22.93 11.38
C GLU A 430 -11.99 23.48 10.03
N MET A 431 -11.34 23.11 8.91
CA MET A 431 -11.78 23.51 7.57
C MET A 431 -13.18 22.96 7.25
N VAL A 432 -13.49 21.73 7.69
CA VAL A 432 -14.85 21.16 7.57
C VAL A 432 -15.84 21.96 8.42
N ALA A 433 -15.50 22.25 9.69
CA ALA A 433 -16.36 23.03 10.61
C ALA A 433 -16.69 24.42 10.07
N LYS A 434 -15.72 25.07 9.39
CA LYS A 434 -15.88 26.40 8.78
C LYS A 434 -16.56 26.38 7.41
N GLY A 435 -16.84 25.20 6.84
CA GLY A 435 -17.39 25.08 5.49
C GLY A 435 -16.39 25.42 4.37
N GLU A 436 -15.11 25.42 4.67
CA GLU A 436 -14.03 25.57 3.68
C GLU A 436 -13.90 24.32 2.81
N LEU A 437 -14.20 23.14 3.38
CA LEU A 437 -14.38 21.90 2.63
C LEU A 437 -15.88 21.59 2.50
N LYS A 438 -16.28 21.07 1.35
CA LYS A 438 -17.70 20.82 1.02
C LYS A 438 -18.32 19.66 1.82
N ALA A 439 -17.49 18.70 2.24
CA ALA A 439 -17.90 17.58 3.09
C ALA A 439 -16.68 17.08 3.89
N PRO A 440 -16.88 16.19 4.87
CA PRO A 440 -15.79 15.58 5.62
C PRO A 440 -14.72 14.94 4.75
N VAL A 441 -13.52 14.85 5.31
CA VAL A 441 -12.42 14.03 4.80
C VAL A 441 -12.12 12.88 5.74
N VAL A 442 -11.67 11.77 5.22
CA VAL A 442 -11.13 10.68 6.01
C VAL A 442 -9.63 10.68 5.93
N ILE A 443 -8.96 10.49 7.06
CA ILE A 443 -7.51 10.35 7.15
C ILE A 443 -7.20 8.91 7.54
N GLY A 444 -6.28 8.28 6.81
CA GLY A 444 -5.75 6.99 7.13
C GLY A 444 -4.28 6.90 6.77
N ARG A 445 -3.72 5.72 6.84
CA ARG A 445 -2.36 5.46 6.39
C ARG A 445 -2.25 4.12 5.69
N ASP A 446 -1.17 3.91 5.01
CA ASP A 446 -0.78 2.58 4.60
C ASP A 446 -0.39 1.74 5.83
N HIS A 447 -0.59 0.43 5.77
CA HIS A 447 -0.21 -0.51 6.82
C HIS A 447 1.31 -0.74 6.90
N LEU A 448 2.07 0.02 6.15
CA LEU A 448 3.55 0.00 6.10
C LEU A 448 4.22 0.92 7.13
N ASP A 449 3.49 1.56 8.00
CA ASP A 449 4.04 2.44 9.03
C ASP A 449 4.83 1.61 10.06
N GLY A 450 6.00 2.08 10.47
CA GLY A 450 6.96 1.28 11.22
C GLY A 450 6.48 0.73 12.57
N GLY A 451 5.48 1.36 13.19
CA GLY A 451 4.88 0.88 14.44
C GLY A 451 3.72 -0.10 14.26
N SER A 452 3.23 -0.28 13.05
CA SER A 452 1.99 -1.00 12.78
C SER A 452 2.17 -2.32 12.04
N VAL A 453 3.39 -2.79 11.86
CA VAL A 453 3.70 -3.94 11.02
C VAL A 453 4.77 -4.83 11.64
N ALA A 454 4.66 -6.14 11.40
CA ALA A 454 5.74 -7.10 11.54
C ALA A 454 5.85 -7.85 10.22
N SER A 455 6.92 -7.61 9.49
CA SER A 455 7.16 -8.14 8.14
C SER A 455 8.67 -8.26 7.91
N PRO A 456 9.28 -9.41 8.29
CA PRO A 456 10.74 -9.61 8.24
C PRO A 456 11.34 -9.45 6.84
N ASN A 457 10.55 -9.71 5.80
CA ASN A 457 11.00 -9.60 4.42
C ASN A 457 10.65 -8.24 3.77
N ARG A 458 10.21 -7.25 4.56
CA ARG A 458 9.82 -5.94 4.04
C ARG A 458 10.08 -4.82 5.06
N GLU A 459 9.04 -4.37 5.80
CA GLU A 459 9.10 -3.17 6.63
C GLU A 459 9.98 -3.33 7.86
N THR A 460 10.04 -4.54 8.41
CA THR A 460 10.86 -4.84 9.60
C THR A 460 12.08 -5.70 9.29
N GLU A 461 12.49 -5.74 8.02
CA GLU A 461 13.73 -6.39 7.60
C GLU A 461 14.94 -5.74 8.29
N ALA A 462 15.79 -6.58 8.86
CA ALA A 462 17.04 -6.18 9.50
C ALA A 462 16.87 -5.12 10.62
N MET A 463 15.92 -5.34 11.52
CA MET A 463 15.82 -4.53 12.74
C MET A 463 17.11 -4.66 13.56
N LYS A 464 17.58 -3.54 14.12
CA LYS A 464 18.89 -3.45 14.81
C LYS A 464 19.03 -4.45 15.96
N ASP A 465 17.94 -4.80 16.62
CA ASP A 465 17.86 -5.73 17.76
C ASP A 465 17.44 -7.16 17.37
N GLY A 466 17.14 -7.42 16.09
CA GLY A 466 16.66 -8.70 15.61
C GLY A 466 15.17 -8.96 15.85
N SER A 467 14.37 -7.94 16.18
CA SER A 467 12.94 -8.04 16.48
C SER A 467 12.04 -8.09 15.22
N ASP A 468 12.59 -8.45 14.07
CA ASP A 468 11.94 -8.41 12.75
C ASP A 468 10.55 -9.07 12.72
N ALA A 469 10.41 -10.23 13.40
CA ALA A 469 9.22 -11.07 13.33
C ALA A 469 8.28 -10.93 14.54
N ILE A 470 8.51 -9.96 15.44
CA ILE A 470 7.68 -9.80 16.64
C ILE A 470 6.36 -9.11 16.30
N SER A 471 5.26 -9.87 16.38
CA SER A 471 3.92 -9.38 16.03
C SER A 471 3.21 -8.61 17.14
N ASP A 472 3.76 -8.53 18.34
CA ASP A 472 3.19 -7.73 19.44
C ASP A 472 3.05 -6.26 19.05
N TRP A 473 3.99 -5.71 18.29
CA TRP A 473 4.00 -4.32 17.86
C TRP A 473 2.76 -3.91 17.06
N PRO A 474 2.39 -4.56 15.95
CA PRO A 474 1.17 -4.20 15.22
C PRO A 474 -0.11 -4.51 16.02
N LEU A 475 -0.11 -5.50 16.90
CA LEU A 475 -1.24 -5.75 17.80
C LEU A 475 -1.43 -4.60 18.79
N LEU A 476 -0.35 -4.15 19.45
CA LEU A 476 -0.38 -2.98 20.34
C LEU A 476 -0.80 -1.72 19.59
N ASN A 477 -0.34 -1.52 18.36
CA ASN A 477 -0.77 -0.41 17.52
C ASN A 477 -2.29 -0.42 17.28
N ALA A 478 -2.86 -1.57 16.90
CA ALA A 478 -4.30 -1.71 16.69
C ALA A 478 -5.10 -1.42 17.98
N LEU A 479 -4.68 -1.99 19.11
CA LEU A 479 -5.30 -1.78 20.42
C LEU A 479 -5.25 -0.31 20.84
N LEU A 480 -4.09 0.33 20.67
CA LEU A 480 -3.91 1.75 20.98
C LEU A 480 -4.81 2.64 20.10
N ASN A 481 -4.93 2.34 18.82
CA ASN A 481 -5.81 3.09 17.92
C ASN A 481 -7.29 2.92 18.27
N CYS A 482 -7.71 1.73 18.76
CA CYS A 482 -9.05 1.54 19.33
C CYS A 482 -9.24 2.41 20.58
N ALA A 483 -8.29 2.37 21.52
CA ALA A 483 -8.35 3.14 22.77
C ALA A 483 -8.28 4.65 22.52
N SER A 484 -7.63 5.09 21.44
CA SER A 484 -7.54 6.51 21.06
C SER A 484 -8.78 7.06 20.37
N GLY A 485 -9.66 6.21 19.85
CA GLY A 485 -10.92 6.62 19.24
C GLY A 485 -10.88 6.78 17.71
N ALA A 486 -10.10 5.97 16.99
CA ALA A 486 -10.15 5.93 15.54
C ALA A 486 -11.56 5.55 15.04
N THR A 487 -11.96 6.03 13.86
CA THR A 487 -13.31 5.77 13.33
C THR A 487 -13.48 4.31 12.94
N TRP A 488 -12.46 3.70 12.34
CA TRP A 488 -12.35 2.24 12.24
C TRP A 488 -10.90 1.78 12.31
N VAL A 489 -10.72 0.56 12.83
CA VAL A 489 -9.42 -0.08 13.01
C VAL A 489 -9.44 -1.46 12.39
N SER A 490 -8.33 -1.87 11.84
CA SER A 490 -8.20 -3.16 11.19
C SER A 490 -6.89 -3.85 11.55
N PHE A 491 -6.93 -5.18 11.61
CA PHE A 491 -5.76 -6.03 11.78
C PHE A 491 -5.74 -7.12 10.72
N HIS A 492 -4.64 -7.28 10.02
CA HIS A 492 -4.51 -8.15 8.87
C HIS A 492 -3.30 -9.06 8.95
N HIS A 493 -3.36 -10.15 8.22
CA HIS A 493 -2.26 -11.06 8.01
C HIS A 493 -2.04 -11.24 6.50
N GLY A 494 -0.80 -11.36 6.09
CA GLY A 494 -0.40 -11.67 4.72
C GLY A 494 0.14 -10.49 3.93
N GLY A 495 -0.51 -9.35 3.93
CA GLY A 495 -0.04 -8.10 3.29
C GLY A 495 0.61 -8.28 1.92
N GLY A 496 1.58 -7.44 1.60
CA GLY A 496 2.32 -7.48 0.33
C GLY A 496 3.29 -8.65 0.16
N VAL A 497 3.57 -9.41 1.23
CA VAL A 497 4.52 -10.54 1.25
C VAL A 497 3.85 -11.91 1.39
N GLY A 498 2.53 -11.95 1.58
CA GLY A 498 1.75 -13.20 1.64
C GLY A 498 1.52 -13.76 3.05
N ILE A 499 0.65 -14.77 3.13
CA ILE A 499 0.28 -15.45 4.36
C ILE A 499 1.51 -16.09 5.02
N GLY A 500 1.66 -15.91 6.33
CA GLY A 500 2.79 -16.42 7.13
C GLY A 500 3.98 -15.45 7.22
N PHE A 501 3.99 -14.36 6.46
CA PHE A 501 5.16 -13.48 6.34
C PHE A 501 4.93 -12.05 6.85
N SER A 502 3.71 -11.65 7.16
CA SER A 502 3.46 -10.34 7.77
C SER A 502 2.17 -10.29 8.57
N GLN A 503 2.17 -9.43 9.59
CA GLN A 503 0.97 -8.97 10.28
C GLN A 503 1.03 -7.45 10.41
N HIS A 504 -0.10 -6.78 10.23
CA HIS A 504 -0.14 -5.33 10.18
C HIS A 504 -1.50 -4.77 10.60
N ALA A 505 -1.46 -3.56 11.13
CA ALA A 505 -2.62 -2.82 11.59
C ALA A 505 -2.89 -1.60 10.71
N GLY A 506 -4.16 -1.25 10.56
CA GLY A 506 -4.63 -0.04 9.89
C GLY A 506 -5.58 0.75 10.77
N LEU A 507 -5.62 2.05 10.54
CA LEU A 507 -6.60 2.94 11.14
C LEU A 507 -7.12 3.92 10.10
N VAL A 508 -8.35 4.40 10.33
CA VAL A 508 -8.91 5.55 9.63
C VAL A 508 -9.69 6.40 10.62
N ILE A 509 -9.58 7.73 10.47
CA ILE A 509 -10.33 8.69 11.26
C ILE A 509 -11.06 9.69 10.37
N CYS A 510 -12.32 9.99 10.71
CA CYS A 510 -13.15 10.94 10.01
C CYS A 510 -13.00 12.33 10.63
N CYS A 511 -12.71 13.33 9.80
CA CYS A 511 -12.73 14.76 10.13
C CYS A 511 -14.10 15.31 9.74
N ASP A 512 -15.08 15.25 10.66
CA ASP A 512 -16.47 15.65 10.40
C ASP A 512 -16.80 17.07 10.82
N GLY A 513 -15.82 17.81 11.31
CA GLY A 513 -15.96 19.21 11.73
C GLY A 513 -16.42 19.38 13.19
N THR A 514 -16.69 18.31 13.92
CA THR A 514 -17.16 18.39 15.30
C THR A 514 -16.01 18.56 16.30
N PRO A 515 -16.24 19.17 17.48
CA PRO A 515 -15.24 19.21 18.56
C PRO A 515 -14.86 17.81 19.06
N GLU A 516 -15.79 16.87 19.07
CA GLU A 516 -15.58 15.47 19.45
C GLU A 516 -14.62 14.78 18.48
N ALA A 517 -14.77 15.00 17.17
CA ALA A 517 -13.82 14.54 16.17
C ALA A 517 -12.42 15.14 16.43
N GLY A 518 -12.34 16.44 16.75
CA GLY A 518 -11.06 17.09 17.09
C GLY A 518 -10.31 16.37 18.22
N LYS A 519 -11.00 16.00 19.30
CA LYS A 519 -10.41 15.27 20.44
C LYS A 519 -9.90 13.90 20.04
N ARG A 520 -10.62 13.17 19.19
CA ARG A 520 -10.19 11.85 18.69
C ARG A 520 -9.01 11.97 17.73
N ILE A 521 -9.06 12.94 16.82
CA ILE A 521 -8.00 13.23 15.84
C ILE A 521 -6.69 13.52 16.55
N ASP A 522 -6.71 14.38 17.57
CA ASP A 522 -5.53 14.75 18.34
C ASP A 522 -4.86 13.51 18.96
N ARG A 523 -5.63 12.66 19.63
CA ARG A 523 -5.12 11.42 20.24
C ARG A 523 -4.61 10.42 19.22
N VAL A 524 -5.43 10.11 18.21
CA VAL A 524 -5.13 9.06 17.23
C VAL A 524 -3.91 9.42 16.39
N LEU A 525 -3.87 10.62 15.85
CA LEU A 525 -2.82 11.04 14.93
C LEU A 525 -1.51 11.48 15.64
N TRP A 526 -1.54 11.59 16.97
CA TRP A 526 -0.33 11.63 17.79
C TRP A 526 0.17 10.22 18.12
N ASN A 527 -0.70 9.37 18.68
CA ASN A 527 -0.34 8.06 19.22
C ASN A 527 0.12 7.09 18.12
N ASP A 528 -0.54 7.09 16.97
CA ASP A 528 -0.22 6.16 15.88
C ASP A 528 1.23 6.30 15.38
N PRO A 529 1.72 7.46 14.92
CA PRO A 529 3.11 7.62 14.49
C PRO A 529 4.10 7.50 15.66
N ALA A 530 3.67 7.80 16.91
CA ALA A 530 4.52 7.61 18.09
C ALA A 530 4.90 6.15 18.30
N THR A 531 4.05 5.19 17.91
CA THR A 531 4.39 3.75 17.99
C THR A 531 5.57 3.37 17.10
N SER A 532 5.76 4.04 15.95
CA SER A 532 6.93 3.85 15.11
C SER A 532 8.21 4.33 15.77
N VAL A 533 8.16 5.52 16.37
CA VAL A 533 9.30 6.08 17.12
C VAL A 533 9.63 5.19 18.32
N MET A 534 8.63 4.82 19.13
CA MET A 534 8.76 3.94 20.29
C MET A 534 9.45 2.62 19.92
N ARG A 535 8.96 1.92 18.92
CA ARG A 535 9.50 0.63 18.48
C ARG A 535 10.95 0.71 18.02
N HIS A 536 11.30 1.75 17.25
CA HIS A 536 12.67 1.93 16.78
C HIS A 536 13.60 2.42 17.90
N ALA A 537 13.09 3.20 18.86
CA ALA A 537 13.84 3.58 20.05
C ALA A 537 14.13 2.36 20.94
N ASP A 538 13.14 1.47 21.12
CA ASP A 538 13.31 0.22 21.86
C ASP A 538 14.36 -0.70 21.19
N ALA A 539 14.37 -0.73 19.86
CA ALA A 539 15.40 -1.44 19.09
C ALA A 539 16.79 -0.76 19.09
N GLY A 540 16.94 0.40 19.73
CA GLY A 540 18.21 1.11 19.91
C GLY A 540 18.66 1.94 18.72
N TYR A 541 17.74 2.43 17.88
CA TYR A 541 18.07 3.40 16.82
C TYR A 541 18.21 4.81 17.41
N GLU A 542 19.40 5.41 17.31
CA GLU A 542 19.70 6.75 17.85
C GLU A 542 18.74 7.83 17.31
N ILE A 543 18.43 7.79 16.00
CA ILE A 543 17.47 8.74 15.38
C ILE A 543 16.11 8.67 16.08
N ALA A 544 15.67 7.48 16.47
CA ALA A 544 14.39 7.30 17.16
C ALA A 544 14.46 7.76 18.63
N LEU A 545 15.58 7.50 19.31
CA LEU A 545 15.84 7.99 20.67
C LEU A 545 15.84 9.53 20.70
N ASP A 546 16.51 10.17 19.76
CA ASP A 546 16.53 11.62 19.63
C ASP A 546 15.15 12.19 19.34
N CYS A 547 14.41 11.58 18.42
CA CYS A 547 13.03 11.97 18.12
C CYS A 547 12.12 11.80 19.35
N ALA A 548 12.27 10.71 20.10
CA ALA A 548 11.48 10.46 21.30
C ALA A 548 11.73 11.54 22.38
N ARG A 549 12.99 11.95 22.59
CA ARG A 549 13.34 13.06 23.50
C ARG A 549 12.78 14.39 23.01
N GLU A 550 12.99 14.70 21.73
CA GLU A 550 12.50 15.94 21.09
C GLU A 550 10.99 16.09 21.22
N LYS A 551 10.24 14.99 21.06
CA LYS A 551 8.78 14.98 21.13
C LYS A 551 8.22 14.72 22.53
N GLY A 552 9.07 14.49 23.52
CA GLY A 552 8.65 14.24 24.90
C GLY A 552 7.88 12.93 25.09
N LEU A 553 8.24 11.88 24.35
CA LEU A 553 7.63 10.57 24.55
C LEU A 553 8.05 9.97 25.87
N ASN A 554 7.08 9.48 26.64
CA ASN A 554 7.34 8.73 27.87
C ASN A 554 7.63 7.27 27.52
N LEU A 555 8.90 6.88 27.58
CA LEU A 555 9.39 5.52 27.31
C LEU A 555 10.07 4.96 28.56
N PRO A 556 9.32 4.33 29.49
CA PRO A 556 9.82 3.99 30.83
C PRO A 556 11.03 3.04 30.85
N GLY A 557 11.23 2.24 29.80
CA GLY A 557 12.39 1.34 29.68
C GLY A 557 13.63 2.00 29.08
N ILE A 558 13.52 3.25 28.61
CA ILE A 558 14.58 3.95 27.85
C ILE A 558 15.01 5.22 28.56
N PHE A 559 14.06 6.03 29.02
CA PHE A 559 14.30 7.25 29.77
C PHE A 559 13.98 7.00 31.26
N VAL A 560 15.00 7.11 32.09
CA VAL A 560 14.84 7.07 33.55
C VAL A 560 14.82 8.53 34.01
N ASP A 561 13.77 8.92 34.74
CA ASP A 561 13.65 10.24 35.36
C ASP A 561 14.74 10.45 36.43
#